data_c8701e6d18fe6cbb3ffef86e29d30457
#
_entry.id   c8701e6d18fe6cbb3ffef86e29d30457
#
_cell.length_a   1.000
_cell.length_b   1.000
_cell.length_c   1.000
_cell.angle_alpha   90.00
_cell.angle_beta   90.00
_cell.angle_gamma   90.00
#
_symmetry.space_group_name_H-M   'P 1'
#
loop_
_entity.id
_entity.type
_entity.pdbx_description
1 polymer ?
#
loop_
_entity_poly.entity_id
_entity_poly.type
_entity_poly.pdbx_seq_one_letter_code
_entity_poly.pdbx_strand_id
1 'polypeptide(L)'
;VDPDYDNATVADLYKGQNLYDDYTLQNHNYFHTSYQNVVIQELGEAALALKLFQNTLHGTEKWKTNALMHNNDAVQKEVLNWLALADGELAMPNGNDWSLFLYDQITSYTTNACFLRDADALMLENLAYKMIKARQQTTDDGSWLLRSDIGARRMGVEAHRVMMTWLMHEANTTADLTPSTFDNFRERYGAAKILPAQNIVRGYTRDRFTTFSWAPGITSYTGYIAANSVDKNKIIVPFKANNTGNFLGWYTVNGKKTNATPVVHGIYQLDGEAWTMNGELSTNEATLDNRFAIYSTPGNAVIYLDYVTGLANGTITREQGGLMAISTDTLTRTRRTLYTEEGVKQLDGTQLTTFETNWVNIDNALGIVAPNNKKMAFGDRANNNSVLTSKIYPAYDTQSRAFENGTVVDHRNIVYYSNVDAATTRSMNAGLVALRDLLPEGWNGVIAADPDSVRYLLMSNFCSVQKATLKGVGTSLGAPVFPVATKIQGSEVAEATFVAEQNNSVA
;
A
#
# COMPACT_ATOMS: atom_id res chain seq x y z
N VAL A 1 36.81 21.59 -6.86
CA VAL A 1 36.48 22.71 -7.78
C VAL A 1 36.82 22.21 -9.18
N ASP A 2 35.87 22.21 -10.08
CA ASP A 2 36.07 21.90 -11.50
C ASP A 2 36.34 23.20 -12.24
N PRO A 3 37.53 23.40 -12.85
CA PRO A 3 37.83 24.66 -13.55
C PRO A 3 36.95 24.90 -14.79
N ASP A 4 36.33 23.87 -15.34
CA ASP A 4 35.45 23.98 -16.50
C ASP A 4 34.07 24.57 -16.15
N TYR A 5 33.77 24.71 -14.84
CA TYR A 5 32.53 25.29 -14.31
C TYR A 5 32.78 26.58 -13.52
N ASP A 6 33.66 27.49 -14.01
CA ASP A 6 33.92 28.78 -13.40
C ASP A 6 34.29 28.74 -11.91
N ASN A 7 35.03 27.69 -11.50
CA ASN A 7 35.37 27.39 -10.12
C ASN A 7 34.20 27.07 -9.20
N ALA A 8 33.04 26.75 -9.74
CA ALA A 8 31.91 26.28 -8.94
C ALA A 8 32.23 24.93 -8.28
N THR A 9 31.75 24.75 -7.07
CA THR A 9 31.78 23.45 -6.41
C THR A 9 30.56 22.59 -6.84
N VAL A 10 30.60 21.28 -6.59
CA VAL A 10 29.41 20.43 -6.80
C VAL A 10 28.21 20.93 -6.01
N ALA A 11 28.45 21.49 -4.80
CA ALA A 11 27.39 22.10 -3.99
C ALA A 11 26.76 23.34 -4.66
N ASP A 12 27.54 24.13 -5.39
CA ASP A 12 27.02 25.31 -6.11
C ASP A 12 26.15 24.91 -7.32
N LEU A 13 26.40 23.72 -7.86
CA LEU A 13 25.64 23.17 -8.98
C LEU A 13 24.38 22.38 -8.53
N TYR A 14 24.23 22.15 -7.24
CA TYR A 14 23.09 21.45 -6.68
C TYR A 14 21.79 22.25 -6.88
N LYS A 15 20.81 21.65 -7.53
CA LYS A 15 19.54 22.30 -7.90
C LYS A 15 18.34 21.88 -7.05
N GLY A 16 18.53 20.97 -6.11
CA GLY A 16 17.49 20.46 -5.25
C GLY A 16 17.69 18.97 -4.91
N GLN A 17 16.97 18.51 -3.91
CA GLN A 17 17.10 17.16 -3.39
C GLN A 17 16.10 16.22 -4.05
N ASN A 18 16.58 15.20 -4.76
CA ASN A 18 15.76 14.10 -5.27
C ASN A 18 15.90 12.83 -4.44
N LEU A 19 17.06 12.59 -3.84
CA LEU A 19 17.33 11.53 -2.89
C LEU A 19 17.35 12.11 -1.48
N TYR A 20 16.56 11.51 -0.58
CA TYR A 20 16.37 11.97 0.79
C TYR A 20 17.23 11.20 1.78
N ASP A 21 17.32 11.66 3.03
CA ASP A 21 18.16 11.08 4.07
C ASP A 21 17.71 9.64 4.45
N ASP A 22 16.45 9.28 4.21
CA ASP A 22 15.91 7.92 4.35
C ASP A 22 16.11 7.05 3.10
N TYR A 23 16.99 7.48 2.19
CA TYR A 23 17.30 6.84 0.91
C TYR A 23 16.14 6.73 -0.08
N THR A 24 15.02 7.37 0.18
CA THR A 24 13.91 7.44 -0.78
C THR A 24 14.18 8.46 -1.87
N LEU A 25 13.69 8.18 -3.07
CA LEU A 25 13.83 9.06 -4.23
C LEU A 25 12.48 9.61 -4.65
N GLN A 26 12.41 10.92 -4.83
CA GLN A 26 11.26 11.61 -5.40
C GLN A 26 11.50 11.99 -6.85
N ASN A 27 10.50 11.72 -7.69
CA ASN A 27 10.43 12.21 -9.06
C ASN A 27 8.97 12.55 -9.38
N HIS A 28 8.72 13.48 -10.30
CA HIS A 28 7.37 13.96 -10.62
C HIS A 28 6.57 14.45 -9.39
N ASN A 29 7.29 14.96 -8.37
CA ASN A 29 6.77 15.46 -7.09
C ASN A 29 6.13 14.37 -6.18
N TYR A 30 6.50 13.11 -6.34
CA TYR A 30 6.11 12.02 -5.43
C TYR A 30 7.17 10.93 -5.37
N PHE A 31 7.08 10.05 -4.37
CA PHE A 31 7.95 8.88 -4.27
C PHE A 31 7.70 7.95 -5.46
N HIS A 32 8.78 7.63 -6.17
CA HIS A 32 8.68 6.91 -7.43
C HIS A 32 9.55 5.65 -7.41
N THR A 33 8.96 4.52 -7.05
CA THR A 33 9.67 3.24 -6.89
C THR A 33 10.46 2.83 -8.14
N SER A 34 9.92 3.10 -9.34
CA SER A 34 10.63 2.75 -10.57
C SER A 34 11.89 3.58 -10.80
N TYR A 35 11.88 4.87 -10.46
CA TYR A 35 13.09 5.69 -10.56
C TYR A 35 14.10 5.34 -9.48
N GLN A 36 13.66 4.87 -8.31
CA GLN A 36 14.53 4.30 -7.28
C GLN A 36 15.35 3.13 -7.86
N ASN A 37 14.70 2.26 -8.62
CA ASN A 37 15.33 1.14 -9.32
C ASN A 37 16.25 1.60 -10.46
N VAL A 38 15.80 2.54 -11.29
CA VAL A 38 16.54 3.03 -12.46
C VAL A 38 17.88 3.60 -12.06
N VAL A 39 17.97 4.33 -10.93
CA VAL A 39 19.26 4.87 -10.46
C VAL A 39 20.29 3.76 -10.24
N ILE A 40 19.91 2.68 -9.57
CA ILE A 40 20.79 1.53 -9.34
C ILE A 40 21.18 0.85 -10.66
N GLN A 41 20.21 0.68 -11.55
CA GLN A 41 20.43 0.09 -12.87
C GLN A 41 21.47 0.90 -13.67
N GLU A 42 21.28 2.18 -13.84
CA GLU A 42 22.16 3.06 -14.64
C GLU A 42 23.59 3.09 -14.07
N LEU A 43 23.72 3.16 -12.75
CA LEU A 43 25.04 3.09 -12.10
C LEU A 43 25.69 1.72 -12.29
N GLY A 44 24.93 0.64 -12.29
CA GLY A 44 25.39 -0.72 -12.56
C GLY A 44 25.87 -0.88 -14.01
N GLU A 45 25.13 -0.35 -14.97
CA GLU A 45 25.54 -0.37 -16.39
C GLU A 45 26.82 0.44 -16.62
N ALA A 46 26.95 1.59 -15.98
CA ALA A 46 28.20 2.37 -16.00
C ALA A 46 29.37 1.59 -15.38
N ALA A 47 29.16 0.91 -14.25
CA ALA A 47 30.17 0.09 -13.60
C ALA A 47 30.58 -1.10 -14.48
N LEU A 48 29.63 -1.74 -15.16
CA LEU A 48 29.91 -2.80 -16.13
C LEU A 48 30.76 -2.28 -17.30
N ALA A 49 30.37 -1.15 -17.89
CA ALA A 49 31.11 -0.54 -18.98
C ALA A 49 32.56 -0.25 -18.58
N LEU A 50 32.78 0.35 -17.41
CA LEU A 50 34.13 0.61 -16.88
C LEU A 50 34.89 -0.70 -16.67
N LYS A 51 34.28 -1.73 -16.13
CA LYS A 51 34.94 -3.03 -15.91
C LYS A 51 35.36 -3.71 -17.21
N LEU A 52 34.49 -3.70 -18.21
CA LEU A 52 34.82 -4.26 -19.54
C LEU A 52 35.94 -3.46 -20.22
N PHE A 53 35.92 -2.15 -20.08
CA PHE A 53 36.96 -1.28 -20.65
C PHE A 53 38.32 -1.44 -19.97
N GLN A 54 38.38 -1.63 -18.65
CA GLN A 54 39.59 -1.88 -17.90
C GLN A 54 40.38 -3.10 -18.41
N ASN A 55 39.69 -4.12 -18.92
CA ASN A 55 40.33 -5.31 -19.50
C ASN A 55 41.04 -5.02 -20.83
N THR A 56 40.75 -3.87 -21.46
CA THR A 56 41.33 -3.43 -22.72
C THR A 56 42.43 -2.38 -22.56
N LEU A 57 42.55 -1.78 -21.35
CA LEU A 57 43.57 -0.76 -21.06
C LEU A 57 44.90 -1.38 -20.68
N HIS A 58 45.95 -0.96 -21.40
CA HIS A 58 47.35 -1.28 -21.07
C HIS A 58 47.88 -0.24 -20.06
N GLY A 59 47.36 -0.20 -18.84
CA GLY A 59 47.80 0.75 -17.82
C GLY A 59 47.57 0.29 -16.39
N THR A 60 48.28 0.92 -15.45
CA THR A 60 48.24 0.59 -14.01
C THR A 60 47.10 1.23 -13.26
N GLU A 61 46.37 2.17 -13.87
CA GLU A 61 45.23 2.83 -13.24
C GLU A 61 43.94 2.00 -13.43
N LYS A 62 43.52 1.37 -12.36
CA LYS A 62 42.20 0.72 -12.30
C LYS A 62 41.15 1.73 -11.85
N TRP A 63 40.15 1.93 -12.68
CA TRP A 63 38.99 2.76 -12.32
C TRP A 63 38.24 2.16 -11.13
N LYS A 64 37.90 2.99 -10.16
CA LYS A 64 37.25 2.52 -8.93
C LYS A 64 35.73 2.44 -9.17
N THR A 65 35.23 1.28 -9.58
CA THR A 65 33.79 1.03 -9.72
C THR A 65 33.03 1.19 -8.40
N ASN A 66 33.71 1.05 -7.25
CA ASN A 66 33.10 1.22 -5.93
C ASN A 66 32.45 2.60 -5.71
N ALA A 67 32.95 3.66 -6.39
CA ALA A 67 32.33 4.98 -6.29
C ALA A 67 30.93 5.00 -6.90
N LEU A 68 30.68 4.22 -7.95
CA LEU A 68 29.35 4.08 -8.57
C LEU A 68 28.40 3.25 -7.74
N MET A 69 28.93 2.40 -6.85
CA MET A 69 28.13 1.55 -5.95
C MET A 69 27.86 2.21 -4.61
N HIS A 70 28.35 3.45 -4.39
CA HIS A 70 28.16 4.16 -3.14
C HIS A 70 26.66 4.34 -2.82
N ASN A 71 26.25 3.92 -1.64
CA ASN A 71 24.87 3.90 -1.14
C ASN A 71 23.89 2.97 -1.88
N ASN A 72 24.27 2.24 -2.91
CA ASN A 72 23.34 1.32 -3.57
C ASN A 72 22.87 0.21 -2.63
N ASP A 73 23.76 -0.26 -1.73
CA ASP A 73 23.39 -1.23 -0.69
C ASP A 73 22.40 -0.64 0.33
N ALA A 74 22.58 0.62 0.70
CA ALA A 74 21.66 1.30 1.60
C ALA A 74 20.29 1.50 0.94
N VAL A 75 20.24 1.94 -0.32
CA VAL A 75 18.98 2.04 -1.08
C VAL A 75 18.28 0.70 -1.18
N GLN A 76 19.03 -0.39 -1.43
CA GLN A 76 18.46 -1.74 -1.47
C GLN A 76 17.87 -2.15 -0.13
N LYS A 77 18.63 -1.99 0.96
CA LYS A 77 18.26 -2.47 2.30
C LYS A 77 17.22 -1.60 3.00
N GLU A 78 17.29 -0.28 2.82
CA GLU A 78 16.42 0.65 3.52
C GLU A 78 15.12 0.97 2.78
N VAL A 79 15.07 0.74 1.46
CA VAL A 79 13.91 1.08 0.64
C VAL A 79 13.41 -0.11 -0.17
N LEU A 80 14.20 -0.67 -1.08
CA LEU A 80 13.68 -1.64 -2.05
C LEU A 80 13.26 -2.96 -1.41
N ASN A 81 14.06 -3.49 -0.48
CA ASN A 81 13.70 -4.72 0.23
C ASN A 81 12.41 -4.57 1.03
N TRP A 82 12.13 -3.36 1.56
CA TRP A 82 10.88 -3.08 2.27
C TRP A 82 9.66 -2.99 1.37
N LEU A 83 9.84 -2.81 0.07
CA LEU A 83 8.78 -2.74 -0.93
C LEU A 83 8.65 -4.02 -1.76
N ALA A 84 9.57 -4.98 -1.59
CA ALA A 84 9.59 -6.20 -2.37
C ALA A 84 8.44 -7.14 -2.03
N LEU A 85 7.84 -7.71 -3.07
CA LEU A 85 6.75 -8.67 -3.01
C LEU A 85 7.27 -10.09 -3.27
N ALA A 86 6.43 -11.09 -2.98
CA ALA A 86 6.81 -12.51 -3.08
C ALA A 86 7.17 -12.98 -4.49
N ASP A 87 6.84 -12.22 -5.52
CA ASP A 87 7.13 -12.51 -6.92
C ASP A 87 8.31 -11.71 -7.49
N GLY A 88 9.06 -10.99 -6.63
CA GLY A 88 10.15 -10.11 -7.06
C GLY A 88 9.70 -8.76 -7.64
N GLU A 89 8.40 -8.49 -7.63
CA GLU A 89 7.84 -7.18 -7.94
C GLU A 89 8.07 -6.22 -6.77
N LEU A 90 8.03 -4.92 -7.04
CA LEU A 90 8.05 -3.89 -6.01
C LEU A 90 6.69 -3.21 -5.89
N ALA A 91 6.28 -2.96 -4.66
CA ALA A 91 5.10 -2.14 -4.39
C ALA A 91 5.34 -0.68 -4.83
N MET A 92 4.27 -0.03 -5.24
CA MET A 92 4.26 1.37 -5.69
C MET A 92 3.33 2.18 -4.79
N PRO A 93 3.73 2.54 -3.56
CA PRO A 93 2.85 3.15 -2.57
C PRO A 93 2.20 4.46 -3.02
N ASN A 94 2.89 5.22 -3.86
CA ASN A 94 2.39 6.47 -4.44
C ASN A 94 1.92 6.30 -5.90
N GLY A 95 1.75 5.06 -6.35
CA GLY A 95 1.44 4.77 -7.75
C GLY A 95 2.66 4.89 -8.66
N ASN A 96 2.39 4.81 -9.96
CA ASN A 96 3.38 4.96 -11.01
C ASN A 96 2.70 5.55 -12.24
N ASP A 97 3.36 6.44 -12.97
CA ASP A 97 2.79 7.15 -14.11
C ASP A 97 3.23 6.60 -15.47
N TRP A 98 4.17 5.65 -15.51
CA TRP A 98 4.69 5.15 -16.79
C TRP A 98 4.83 3.63 -16.90
N SER A 99 4.91 2.88 -15.81
CA SER A 99 5.01 1.41 -15.84
C SER A 99 4.06 0.77 -14.84
N LEU A 100 3.46 -0.34 -15.24
CA LEU A 100 2.56 -1.15 -14.41
C LEU A 100 3.29 -2.20 -13.62
N PHE A 101 4.47 -2.59 -14.10
CA PHE A 101 5.28 -3.66 -13.57
C PHE A 101 6.71 -3.17 -13.37
N LEU A 102 7.32 -3.57 -12.28
CA LEU A 102 8.71 -3.24 -11.95
C LEU A 102 9.63 -4.46 -11.93
N TYR A 103 9.10 -5.67 -11.96
CA TYR A 103 9.94 -6.88 -12.08
C TYR A 103 10.75 -6.93 -13.38
N ASP A 104 10.36 -6.19 -14.40
CA ASP A 104 11.10 -6.00 -15.63
C ASP A 104 12.38 -5.15 -15.43
N GLN A 105 12.49 -4.46 -14.30
CA GLN A 105 13.70 -3.71 -13.91
C GLN A 105 14.72 -4.60 -13.19
N ILE A 106 14.86 -5.83 -13.63
CA ILE A 106 15.69 -6.89 -13.06
C ILE A 106 17.16 -6.48 -12.91
N THR A 107 17.68 -5.64 -13.81
CA THR A 107 19.08 -5.20 -13.86
C THR A 107 19.51 -4.46 -12.57
N SER A 108 18.59 -3.81 -11.87
CA SER A 108 18.89 -3.17 -10.58
C SER A 108 19.26 -4.20 -9.50
N TYR A 109 18.55 -5.33 -9.45
CA TYR A 109 18.88 -6.42 -8.55
C TYR A 109 20.20 -7.07 -8.93
N THR A 110 20.41 -7.30 -10.23
CA THR A 110 21.67 -7.86 -10.75
C THR A 110 22.87 -6.97 -10.41
N THR A 111 22.70 -5.65 -10.50
CA THR A 111 23.75 -4.69 -10.09
C THR A 111 24.21 -4.95 -8.67
N ASN A 112 23.28 -5.03 -7.72
CA ASN A 112 23.62 -5.25 -6.32
C ASN A 112 24.12 -6.69 -6.06
N ALA A 113 23.56 -7.69 -6.72
CA ALA A 113 24.03 -9.07 -6.62
C ALA A 113 25.48 -9.24 -7.12
N CYS A 114 25.80 -8.67 -8.30
CA CYS A 114 27.10 -8.85 -8.95
C CYS A 114 28.19 -7.96 -8.37
N PHE A 115 27.88 -6.68 -8.06
CA PHE A 115 28.90 -5.73 -7.62
C PHE A 115 29.01 -5.62 -6.10
N LEU A 116 27.92 -5.85 -5.35
CA LEU A 116 27.89 -5.76 -3.88
C LEU A 116 27.75 -7.12 -3.19
N ARG A 117 27.59 -8.21 -3.94
CA ARG A 117 27.43 -9.57 -3.40
C ARG A 117 26.21 -9.69 -2.49
N ASP A 118 25.12 -8.98 -2.85
CA ASP A 118 23.89 -8.96 -2.07
C ASP A 118 23.02 -10.20 -2.37
N ALA A 119 22.85 -11.05 -1.37
CA ALA A 119 22.10 -12.29 -1.47
C ALA A 119 20.58 -12.07 -1.59
N ASP A 120 20.06 -10.97 -1.03
CA ASP A 120 18.64 -10.58 -1.14
C ASP A 120 18.34 -10.08 -2.56
N ALA A 121 19.24 -9.26 -3.11
CA ALA A 121 19.13 -8.81 -4.48
C ALA A 121 19.18 -9.98 -5.48
N LEU A 122 20.06 -10.96 -5.27
CA LEU A 122 20.10 -12.18 -6.10
C LEU A 122 18.81 -13.01 -5.99
N MET A 123 18.21 -13.10 -4.81
CA MET A 123 16.91 -13.75 -4.64
C MET A 123 15.81 -13.00 -5.41
N LEU A 124 15.74 -11.67 -5.29
CA LEU A 124 14.76 -10.84 -5.98
C LEU A 124 14.92 -10.91 -7.50
N GLU A 125 16.15 -10.93 -7.99
CA GLU A 125 16.47 -11.17 -9.40
C GLU A 125 15.88 -12.49 -9.90
N ASN A 126 16.11 -13.58 -9.16
CA ASN A 126 15.59 -14.90 -9.50
C ASN A 126 14.06 -14.95 -9.52
N LEU A 127 13.40 -14.26 -8.59
CA LEU A 127 11.93 -14.15 -8.55
C LEU A 127 11.42 -13.33 -9.73
N ALA A 128 12.00 -12.16 -9.98
CA ALA A 128 11.64 -11.29 -11.11
C ALA A 128 11.83 -11.99 -12.45
N TYR A 129 12.93 -12.74 -12.63
CA TYR A 129 13.17 -13.53 -13.83
C TYR A 129 12.08 -14.61 -14.06
N LYS A 130 11.68 -15.30 -13.00
CA LYS A 130 10.56 -16.26 -13.07
C LYS A 130 9.27 -15.60 -13.50
N MET A 131 8.99 -14.38 -12.99
CA MET A 131 7.81 -13.62 -13.35
C MET A 131 7.86 -13.16 -14.80
N ILE A 132 8.98 -12.64 -15.29
CA ILE A 132 9.19 -12.28 -16.69
C ILE A 132 8.91 -13.49 -17.58
N LYS A 133 9.50 -14.65 -17.26
CA LYS A 133 9.29 -15.89 -18.01
C LYS A 133 7.84 -16.34 -18.01
N ALA A 134 7.18 -16.31 -16.84
CA ALA A 134 5.76 -16.66 -16.73
C ALA A 134 4.87 -15.74 -17.55
N ARG A 135 5.16 -14.44 -17.56
CA ARG A 135 4.45 -13.45 -18.37
C ARG A 135 4.68 -13.68 -19.87
N GLN A 136 5.90 -13.94 -20.25
CA GLN A 136 6.26 -14.23 -21.66
C GLN A 136 5.51 -15.46 -22.20
N GLN A 137 5.24 -16.43 -21.34
CA GLN A 137 4.53 -17.67 -21.71
C GLN A 137 2.99 -17.49 -21.76
N THR A 138 2.44 -16.33 -21.45
CA THR A 138 0.99 -16.08 -21.55
C THR A 138 0.50 -15.95 -22.99
N THR A 139 1.40 -15.76 -23.94
CA THR A 139 1.11 -15.69 -25.38
C THR A 139 2.08 -16.57 -26.15
N ASP A 140 1.60 -17.28 -27.17
CA ASP A 140 2.42 -18.23 -27.93
C ASP A 140 3.52 -17.55 -28.78
N ASP A 141 3.32 -16.29 -29.10
CA ASP A 141 4.21 -15.48 -29.96
C ASP A 141 5.00 -14.41 -29.16
N GLY A 142 4.91 -14.39 -27.85
CA GLY A 142 5.52 -13.36 -26.99
C GLY A 142 4.87 -11.98 -27.11
N SER A 143 3.69 -11.87 -27.71
CA SER A 143 2.98 -10.59 -27.94
C SER A 143 2.56 -9.88 -26.67
N TRP A 144 2.67 -10.49 -25.49
CA TRP A 144 2.46 -9.82 -24.22
C TRP A 144 3.31 -8.55 -24.06
N LEU A 145 4.49 -8.50 -24.71
CA LEU A 145 5.35 -7.32 -24.78
C LEU A 145 4.83 -6.24 -25.73
N LEU A 146 3.88 -6.58 -26.60
CA LEU A 146 3.29 -5.65 -27.57
C LEU A 146 2.05 -4.94 -27.05
N ARG A 147 1.76 -5.07 -25.77
CA ARG A 147 0.65 -4.33 -25.14
C ARG A 147 0.80 -2.83 -25.34
N SER A 148 -0.32 -2.12 -25.39
CA SER A 148 -0.38 -0.69 -25.68
C SER A 148 0.42 0.19 -24.71
N ASP A 149 0.57 -0.26 -23.47
CA ASP A 149 1.36 0.42 -22.44
C ASP A 149 2.87 0.15 -22.57
N ILE A 150 3.25 -0.96 -23.21
CA ILE A 150 4.64 -1.36 -23.42
C ILE A 150 5.13 -0.90 -24.79
N GLY A 151 4.47 -1.29 -25.87
CA GLY A 151 4.83 -0.98 -27.25
C GLY A 151 6.18 -1.53 -27.70
N ALA A 152 6.52 -1.33 -28.98
CA ALA A 152 7.77 -1.85 -29.55
C ALA A 152 9.03 -1.23 -28.95
N ARG A 153 8.98 0.06 -28.59
CA ARG A 153 10.11 0.72 -27.91
C ARG A 153 10.38 0.09 -26.56
N ARG A 154 9.35 -0.22 -25.82
CA ARG A 154 9.48 -0.84 -24.49
C ARG A 154 10.05 -2.25 -24.58
N MET A 155 9.68 -3.01 -25.59
CA MET A 155 10.25 -4.33 -25.87
C MET A 155 11.79 -4.26 -26.03
N GLY A 156 12.29 -3.26 -26.75
CA GLY A 156 13.72 -3.03 -26.89
C GLY A 156 14.41 -2.73 -25.54
N VAL A 157 13.75 -1.96 -24.68
CA VAL A 157 14.24 -1.67 -23.32
C VAL A 157 14.31 -2.95 -22.48
N GLU A 158 13.30 -3.80 -22.50
CA GLU A 158 13.30 -5.06 -21.74
C GLU A 158 14.38 -6.03 -22.27
N ALA A 159 14.55 -6.13 -23.58
CA ALA A 159 15.62 -6.93 -24.16
C ALA A 159 17.01 -6.43 -23.74
N HIS A 160 17.21 -5.10 -23.72
CA HIS A 160 18.45 -4.48 -23.21
C HIS A 160 18.69 -4.85 -21.74
N ARG A 161 17.70 -4.73 -20.88
CA ARG A 161 17.82 -5.05 -19.45
C ARG A 161 18.21 -6.51 -19.21
N VAL A 162 17.57 -7.45 -19.90
CA VAL A 162 17.90 -8.87 -19.78
C VAL A 162 19.32 -9.13 -20.29
N MET A 163 19.76 -8.47 -21.37
CA MET A 163 21.12 -8.58 -21.88
C MET A 163 22.13 -7.99 -20.90
N MET A 164 21.87 -6.83 -20.30
CA MET A 164 22.74 -6.23 -19.29
C MET A 164 22.88 -7.12 -18.05
N THR A 165 21.78 -7.70 -17.60
CA THR A 165 21.74 -8.68 -16.52
C THR A 165 22.70 -9.86 -16.81
N TRP A 166 22.58 -10.46 -17.98
CA TRP A 166 23.48 -11.54 -18.39
C TRP A 166 24.95 -11.10 -18.43
N LEU A 167 25.25 -9.95 -19.04
CA LEU A 167 26.62 -9.42 -19.14
C LEU A 167 27.23 -9.12 -17.74
N MET A 168 26.43 -8.65 -16.80
CA MET A 168 26.88 -8.41 -15.43
C MET A 168 27.31 -9.72 -14.74
N HIS A 169 26.56 -10.80 -14.92
CA HIS A 169 26.94 -12.12 -14.41
C HIS A 169 28.19 -12.69 -15.08
N GLU A 170 28.33 -12.49 -16.39
CA GLU A 170 29.56 -12.87 -17.10
C GLU A 170 30.80 -12.10 -16.60
N ALA A 171 30.62 -10.81 -16.31
CA ALA A 171 31.72 -9.97 -15.82
C ALA A 171 31.99 -10.12 -14.31
N ASN A 172 31.01 -10.50 -13.52
CA ASN A 172 31.06 -10.66 -12.06
C ASN A 172 30.21 -11.86 -11.64
N THR A 173 30.79 -13.05 -11.76
CA THR A 173 30.06 -14.28 -11.41
C THR A 173 29.48 -14.24 -10.00
N THR A 174 28.25 -14.71 -9.86
CA THR A 174 27.57 -14.93 -8.58
C THR A 174 27.45 -16.43 -8.24
N ALA A 175 28.20 -17.31 -8.94
CA ALA A 175 28.10 -18.75 -8.77
C ALA A 175 28.41 -19.23 -7.34
N ASP A 176 29.21 -18.48 -6.60
CA ASP A 176 29.56 -18.70 -5.19
C ASP A 176 28.64 -17.96 -4.19
N LEU A 177 27.69 -17.18 -4.68
CA LEU A 177 26.72 -16.46 -3.84
C LEU A 177 25.43 -17.28 -3.71
N THR A 178 25.10 -17.66 -2.49
CA THR A 178 23.82 -18.32 -2.21
C THR A 178 22.74 -17.26 -2.05
N PRO A 179 21.69 -17.26 -2.88
CA PRO A 179 20.59 -16.31 -2.72
C PRO A 179 19.85 -16.56 -1.41
N SER A 180 19.35 -15.52 -0.80
CA SER A 180 18.45 -15.62 0.37
C SER A 180 17.24 -16.48 0.03
N THR A 181 16.68 -17.15 1.04
CA THR A 181 15.33 -17.71 0.92
C THR A 181 14.31 -16.60 1.14
N PHE A 182 13.13 -16.72 0.55
CA PHE A 182 12.07 -15.73 0.75
C PHE A 182 11.60 -15.70 2.22
N ASP A 183 11.62 -16.83 2.93
CA ASP A 183 11.26 -16.89 4.35
C ASP A 183 12.25 -16.09 5.22
N ASN A 184 13.57 -16.30 5.04
CA ASN A 184 14.59 -15.53 5.76
C ASN A 184 14.55 -14.04 5.39
N PHE A 185 14.24 -13.72 4.14
CA PHE A 185 14.04 -12.34 3.70
C PHE A 185 12.85 -11.71 4.44
N ARG A 186 11.72 -12.42 4.48
CA ARG A 186 10.52 -11.96 5.15
C ARG A 186 10.70 -11.81 6.66
N GLU A 187 11.49 -12.67 7.32
CA GLU A 187 11.85 -12.50 8.73
C GLU A 187 12.58 -11.18 9.00
N ARG A 188 13.45 -10.73 8.07
CA ARG A 188 14.17 -9.46 8.23
C ARG A 188 13.32 -8.24 7.90
N TYR A 189 12.46 -8.36 6.91
CA TYR A 189 11.66 -7.24 6.38
C TYR A 189 10.15 -7.39 6.68
N GLY A 190 9.75 -8.41 7.41
CA GLY A 190 8.38 -8.65 7.85
C GLY A 190 8.06 -7.83 9.09
N ALA A 191 8.02 -6.50 8.97
CA ALA A 191 7.74 -5.58 10.06
C ALA A 191 6.98 -4.37 9.53
N ALA A 192 6.61 -3.43 10.40
CA ALA A 192 6.17 -2.12 9.99
C ALA A 192 7.38 -1.21 9.69
N LYS A 193 7.28 -0.39 8.67
CA LYS A 193 8.30 0.61 8.29
C LYS A 193 7.62 1.91 7.87
N ILE A 194 8.12 3.02 8.40
CA ILE A 194 7.73 4.35 7.96
C ILE A 194 8.86 4.90 7.08
N LEU A 195 8.48 5.49 5.95
CA LEU A 195 9.35 6.27 5.07
C LEU A 195 8.95 7.74 5.22
N PRO A 196 9.55 8.46 6.19
CA PRO A 196 9.02 9.75 6.64
C PRO A 196 9.17 10.85 5.58
N ALA A 197 10.23 10.83 4.79
CA ALA A 197 10.44 11.83 3.74
C ALA A 197 9.35 11.78 2.65
N GLN A 198 8.66 10.63 2.50
CA GLN A 198 7.65 10.42 1.48
C GLN A 198 6.23 10.27 2.03
N ASN A 199 6.06 10.36 3.35
CA ASN A 199 4.77 10.14 4.03
C ASN A 199 4.15 8.79 3.64
N ILE A 200 4.90 7.72 3.80
CA ILE A 200 4.49 6.35 3.52
C ILE A 200 4.69 5.51 4.77
N VAL A 201 3.73 4.65 5.06
CA VAL A 201 3.87 3.54 5.99
C VAL A 201 3.62 2.22 5.26
N ARG A 202 4.33 1.21 5.67
CA ARG A 202 4.20 -0.16 5.17
C ARG A 202 4.16 -1.12 6.35
N GLY A 203 3.30 -2.14 6.27
CA GLY A 203 3.28 -3.28 7.16
C GLY A 203 3.37 -4.58 6.37
N TYR A 204 4.20 -5.52 6.81
CA TYR A 204 4.35 -6.82 6.17
C TYR A 204 4.27 -7.91 7.23
N THR A 205 3.16 -8.65 7.21
CA THR A 205 2.92 -9.77 8.10
C THR A 205 3.05 -11.10 7.34
N ARG A 206 2.93 -12.23 8.02
CA ARG A 206 2.85 -13.54 7.38
C ARG A 206 1.78 -13.59 6.28
N ASP A 207 0.65 -12.93 6.51
CA ASP A 207 -0.55 -13.09 5.69
C ASP A 207 -0.86 -11.89 4.79
N ARG A 208 -0.16 -10.77 4.99
CA ARG A 208 -0.54 -9.50 4.37
C ARG A 208 0.64 -8.56 4.13
N PHE A 209 0.59 -7.87 3.00
CA PHE A 209 1.39 -6.67 2.72
C PHE A 209 0.45 -5.47 2.60
N THR A 210 0.71 -4.40 3.33
CA THR A 210 -0.13 -3.20 3.35
C THR A 210 0.73 -1.96 3.25
N THR A 211 0.33 -1.01 2.43
CA THR A 211 0.91 0.33 2.39
C THR A 211 -0.18 1.38 2.53
N PHE A 212 0.15 2.49 3.14
CA PHE A 212 -0.66 3.70 3.11
C PHE A 212 0.24 4.91 2.87
N SER A 213 -0.16 5.76 1.95
CA SER A 213 0.59 6.95 1.56
C SER A 213 -0.31 8.18 1.66
N TRP A 214 0.22 9.26 2.24
CA TRP A 214 -0.52 10.52 2.47
C TRP A 214 0.31 11.75 2.11
N ALA A 215 1.19 11.66 1.12
CA ALA A 215 2.04 12.76 0.72
C ALA A 215 1.22 14.01 0.36
N PRO A 216 1.67 15.22 0.75
CA PRO A 216 1.00 16.46 0.41
C PRO A 216 0.83 16.64 -1.10
N GLY A 217 -0.34 17.11 -1.53
CA GLY A 217 -0.63 17.39 -2.93
C GLY A 217 -1.02 16.19 -3.78
N ILE A 218 -0.99 14.98 -3.23
CA ILE A 218 -1.50 13.77 -3.87
C ILE A 218 -2.65 13.16 -3.08
N THR A 219 -3.46 12.35 -3.75
CA THR A 219 -4.51 11.56 -3.08
C THR A 219 -3.86 10.48 -2.23
N SER A 220 -4.48 10.15 -1.08
CA SER A 220 -4.04 9.00 -0.27
C SER A 220 -4.11 7.72 -1.08
N TYR A 221 -3.09 6.90 -0.94
CA TYR A 221 -2.99 5.62 -1.63
C TYR A 221 -2.93 4.47 -0.62
N THR A 222 -3.63 3.40 -0.94
CA THR A 222 -3.59 2.16 -0.17
C THR A 222 -3.11 1.03 -1.07
N GLY A 223 -2.06 0.35 -0.69
CA GLY A 223 -1.68 -0.95 -1.21
C GLY A 223 -2.11 -2.04 -0.23
N TYR A 224 -2.75 -3.10 -0.71
CA TYR A 224 -3.25 -4.19 0.12
C TYR A 224 -3.32 -5.50 -0.65
N ILE A 225 -2.50 -6.48 -0.25
CA ILE A 225 -2.36 -7.77 -0.94
C ILE A 225 -2.06 -8.91 0.04
N ALA A 226 -2.27 -10.15 -0.40
CA ALA A 226 -1.75 -11.31 0.29
C ALA A 226 -0.22 -11.33 0.26
N ALA A 227 0.43 -11.59 1.40
CA ALA A 227 1.88 -11.50 1.55
C ALA A 227 2.66 -12.46 0.62
N ASN A 228 2.06 -13.59 0.28
CA ASN A 228 2.63 -14.62 -0.59
C ASN A 228 2.06 -14.59 -2.01
N SER A 229 1.38 -13.53 -2.39
CA SER A 229 0.77 -13.43 -3.72
C SER A 229 1.85 -13.34 -4.80
N VAL A 230 1.72 -14.22 -5.79
CA VAL A 230 2.49 -14.23 -7.04
C VAL A 230 1.59 -13.88 -8.24
N ASP A 231 0.38 -13.43 -7.99
CA ASP A 231 -0.59 -13.03 -9.00
C ASP A 231 -0.90 -11.54 -8.86
N LYS A 232 -0.41 -10.74 -9.78
CA LYS A 232 -0.59 -9.30 -9.79
C LYS A 232 -2.07 -8.87 -9.86
N ASN A 233 -2.96 -9.71 -10.35
CA ASN A 233 -4.39 -9.45 -10.35
C ASN A 233 -5.02 -9.48 -8.94
N LYS A 234 -4.29 -10.01 -7.96
CA LYS A 234 -4.68 -9.95 -6.54
C LYS A 234 -4.13 -8.72 -5.83
N ILE A 235 -3.30 -7.94 -6.49
CA ILE A 235 -2.70 -6.73 -5.94
C ILE A 235 -3.68 -5.58 -6.07
N ILE A 236 -3.97 -4.95 -4.94
CA ILE A 236 -4.66 -3.68 -4.86
C ILE A 236 -3.59 -2.62 -4.74
N VAL A 237 -3.08 -2.16 -5.87
CA VAL A 237 -2.06 -1.13 -5.94
C VAL A 237 -2.63 0.04 -6.72
N PRO A 238 -2.55 1.26 -6.21
CA PRO A 238 -2.92 2.43 -6.96
C PRO A 238 -1.99 2.61 -8.17
N PHE A 239 -2.60 2.82 -9.32
CA PHE A 239 -1.93 3.17 -10.55
C PHE A 239 -2.51 4.46 -11.09
N LYS A 240 -1.74 5.54 -11.13
CA LYS A 240 -2.12 6.93 -11.45
C LYS A 240 -3.14 7.57 -10.49
N ALA A 241 -3.05 8.90 -10.37
CA ALA A 241 -3.80 9.69 -9.39
C ALA A 241 -5.33 9.58 -9.48
N ASN A 242 -5.88 9.36 -10.65
CA ASN A 242 -7.33 9.23 -10.87
C ASN A 242 -7.91 7.82 -10.64
N ASN A 243 -7.05 6.84 -10.33
CA ASN A 243 -7.44 5.44 -10.07
C ASN A 243 -7.13 5.00 -8.66
N THR A 244 -6.93 5.94 -7.78
CA THR A 244 -6.54 5.68 -6.41
C THR A 244 -7.63 5.00 -5.61
N GLY A 245 -7.24 3.96 -4.89
CA GLY A 245 -7.95 3.46 -3.74
C GLY A 245 -7.41 4.14 -2.50
N ASN A 246 -8.29 4.56 -1.65
CA ASN A 246 -7.95 4.93 -0.28
C ASN A 246 -9.06 4.46 0.65
N PHE A 247 -8.74 4.12 1.88
CA PHE A 247 -9.76 3.70 2.85
C PHE A 247 -10.77 4.80 3.14
N LEU A 248 -10.40 6.05 2.91
CA LEU A 248 -11.14 7.23 3.29
C LEU A 248 -12.35 7.47 2.39
N GLY A 249 -12.21 7.22 1.07
CA GLY A 249 -13.26 7.50 0.11
C GLY A 249 -13.61 8.99 0.01
N TRP A 250 -14.86 9.27 -0.34
CA TRP A 250 -15.38 10.66 -0.46
C TRP A 250 -16.88 10.72 -0.35
N TYR A 251 -17.37 11.94 -0.14
CA TYR A 251 -18.79 12.30 -0.24
C TYR A 251 -19.03 13.23 -1.43
N THR A 252 -20.27 13.26 -1.91
CA THR A 252 -20.77 14.36 -2.75
C THR A 252 -21.72 15.18 -1.90
N VAL A 253 -21.33 16.41 -1.58
CA VAL A 253 -22.09 17.33 -0.74
C VAL A 253 -22.52 18.51 -1.60
N ASN A 254 -23.81 18.85 -1.56
CA ASN A 254 -24.40 19.94 -2.35
C ASN A 254 -24.03 19.85 -3.85
N GLY A 255 -23.99 18.61 -4.38
CA GLY A 255 -23.64 18.33 -5.78
C GLY A 255 -22.15 18.37 -6.12
N LYS A 256 -21.27 18.63 -5.15
CA LYS A 256 -19.82 18.65 -5.34
C LYS A 256 -19.15 17.51 -4.60
N LYS A 257 -18.21 16.86 -5.28
CA LYS A 257 -17.34 15.83 -4.66
C LYS A 257 -16.39 16.50 -3.68
N THR A 258 -16.30 15.95 -2.46
CA THR A 258 -15.28 16.38 -1.50
C THR A 258 -13.92 15.93 -1.99
N ASN A 259 -13.05 16.85 -2.32
CA ASN A 259 -11.63 16.56 -2.52
C ASN A 259 -10.94 16.78 -1.18
N ALA A 260 -10.26 15.74 -0.72
CA ALA A 260 -9.66 15.77 0.60
C ALA A 260 -8.19 15.42 0.53
N THR A 261 -7.39 16.17 1.27
CA THR A 261 -6.00 15.83 1.55
C THR A 261 -5.92 15.32 2.98
N PRO A 262 -5.35 14.13 3.24
CA PRO A 262 -5.20 13.65 4.59
C PRO A 262 -4.14 14.45 5.33
N VAL A 263 -4.49 14.83 6.56
CA VAL A 263 -3.57 15.36 7.55
C VAL A 263 -3.41 14.28 8.63
N VAL A 264 -2.22 13.74 8.77
CA VAL A 264 -1.92 12.71 9.76
C VAL A 264 -1.48 13.39 11.05
N HIS A 265 -2.21 13.15 12.15
CA HIS A 265 -1.90 13.70 13.46
C HIS A 265 -0.89 12.82 14.20
N GLY A 266 -0.98 11.52 14.04
CA GLY A 266 -0.07 10.58 14.64
C GLY A 266 0.03 9.31 13.81
N ILE A 267 1.23 8.77 13.76
CA ILE A 267 1.52 7.45 13.22
C ILE A 267 2.46 6.74 14.17
N TYR A 268 2.16 5.50 14.50
CA TYR A 268 2.91 4.71 15.44
C TYR A 268 3.22 3.35 14.85
N GLN A 269 4.50 3.07 14.73
CA GLN A 269 4.99 1.73 14.45
C GLN A 269 4.99 0.99 15.78
N LEU A 270 4.24 -0.09 15.84
CA LEU A 270 4.17 -0.96 17.00
C LEU A 270 5.27 -2.02 16.91
N ASP A 271 5.52 -2.73 18.01
CA ASP A 271 6.47 -3.82 18.02
C ASP A 271 6.09 -4.85 16.95
N GLY A 272 7.07 -5.17 16.09
CA GLY A 272 6.89 -6.11 14.98
C GLY A 272 6.17 -5.50 13.77
N GLU A 273 5.10 -6.13 13.33
CA GLU A 273 4.51 -5.97 12.01
C GLU A 273 3.36 -4.95 11.95
N ALA A 274 2.93 -4.46 13.10
CA ALA A 274 1.75 -3.62 13.23
C ALA A 274 2.06 -2.12 13.21
N TRP A 275 1.10 -1.34 12.76
CA TRP A 275 1.11 0.12 12.86
C TRP A 275 -0.30 0.68 13.02
N THR A 276 -0.38 1.86 13.60
CA THR A 276 -1.63 2.63 13.71
C THR A 276 -1.43 4.04 13.22
N MET A 277 -2.53 4.65 12.81
CA MET A 277 -2.56 6.02 12.31
C MET A 277 -3.87 6.70 12.69
N ASN A 278 -3.77 7.97 13.05
CA ASN A 278 -4.91 8.87 13.19
C ASN A 278 -4.71 10.10 12.34
N GLY A 279 -5.82 10.62 11.80
CA GLY A 279 -5.78 11.81 10.99
C GLY A 279 -7.14 12.39 10.70
N GLU A 280 -7.15 13.41 9.88
CA GLU A 280 -8.35 14.04 9.35
C GLU A 280 -8.22 14.29 7.85
N LEU A 281 -9.35 14.41 7.18
CA LEU A 281 -9.40 14.87 5.81
C LEU A 281 -9.64 16.37 5.78
N SER A 282 -8.62 17.13 5.44
CA SER A 282 -8.77 18.54 5.13
C SER A 282 -9.50 18.68 3.81
N THR A 283 -10.74 19.18 3.84
CA THR A 283 -11.54 19.43 2.63
C THR A 283 -11.46 20.89 2.22
N ASN A 284 -11.32 21.13 0.92
CA ASN A 284 -11.30 22.51 0.39
C ASN A 284 -12.61 23.29 0.59
N GLU A 285 -13.69 22.64 0.98
CA GLU A 285 -15.02 23.26 1.09
C GLU A 285 -15.59 23.26 2.53
N ALA A 286 -14.78 22.95 3.53
CA ALA A 286 -15.09 23.07 4.97
C ALA A 286 -16.55 22.73 5.37
N THR A 287 -17.20 21.80 4.69
CA THR A 287 -18.57 21.37 4.99
C THR A 287 -18.64 20.17 5.91
N LEU A 288 -17.59 19.35 5.90
CA LEU A 288 -17.46 18.15 6.72
C LEU A 288 -16.10 18.13 7.43
N ASP A 289 -16.10 17.77 8.70
CA ASP A 289 -14.92 17.31 9.44
C ASP A 289 -14.95 15.77 9.39
N ASN A 290 -14.00 15.19 8.67
CA ASN A 290 -13.89 13.75 8.54
C ASN A 290 -12.56 13.29 9.20
N ARG A 291 -12.68 12.69 10.36
CA ARG A 291 -11.55 12.15 11.13
C ARG A 291 -11.51 10.65 10.99
N PHE A 292 -10.30 10.09 10.94
CA PHE A 292 -10.11 8.66 10.74
C PHE A 292 -9.04 8.06 11.65
N ALA A 293 -9.15 6.76 11.84
CA ALA A 293 -8.12 5.93 12.46
C ALA A 293 -7.95 4.65 11.65
N ILE A 294 -6.71 4.19 11.52
CA ILE A 294 -6.34 2.95 10.85
C ILE A 294 -5.50 2.12 11.80
N TYR A 295 -5.79 0.83 11.89
CA TYR A 295 -4.95 -0.15 12.55
C TYR A 295 -4.62 -1.29 11.60
N SER A 296 -3.37 -1.38 11.22
CA SER A 296 -2.80 -2.52 10.50
C SER A 296 -2.35 -3.53 11.55
N THR A 297 -3.11 -4.60 11.73
CA THR A 297 -2.87 -5.60 12.79
C THR A 297 -1.62 -6.44 12.52
N PRO A 298 -1.10 -7.22 13.46
CA PRO A 298 -0.05 -8.20 13.20
C PRO A 298 -0.51 -9.38 12.32
N GLY A 299 -1.82 -9.60 12.20
CA GLY A 299 -2.42 -10.66 11.38
C GLY A 299 -2.76 -10.20 9.97
N ASN A 300 -3.86 -10.72 9.44
CA ASN A 300 -4.30 -10.46 8.08
C ASN A 300 -5.28 -9.29 7.92
N ALA A 301 -5.65 -8.62 9.01
CA ALA A 301 -6.66 -7.57 9.03
C ALA A 301 -6.07 -6.16 9.00
N VAL A 302 -6.79 -5.24 8.35
CA VAL A 302 -6.66 -3.80 8.53
C VAL A 302 -8.01 -3.25 8.94
N ILE A 303 -8.03 -2.52 10.05
CA ILE A 303 -9.23 -1.91 10.59
C ILE A 303 -9.22 -0.42 10.25
N TYR A 304 -10.30 0.06 9.69
CA TYR A 304 -10.54 1.48 9.42
C TYR A 304 -11.75 1.96 10.20
N LEU A 305 -11.60 3.07 10.91
CA LEU A 305 -12.67 3.78 11.58
C LEU A 305 -12.72 5.21 11.07
N ASP A 306 -13.90 5.78 10.98
CA ASP A 306 -14.05 7.23 10.85
C ASP A 306 -15.15 7.81 11.73
N TYR A 307 -15.14 9.14 11.79
CA TYR A 307 -16.14 9.95 12.48
C TYR A 307 -16.30 11.25 11.68
N VAL A 308 -17.48 11.44 11.12
CA VAL A 308 -17.74 12.55 10.22
C VAL A 308 -18.80 13.46 10.82
N THR A 309 -18.48 14.74 10.96
CA THR A 309 -19.42 15.76 11.46
C THR A 309 -19.63 16.88 10.46
N GLY A 310 -20.80 17.49 10.50
CA GLY A 310 -21.10 18.68 9.72
C GLY A 310 -20.39 19.92 10.29
N LEU A 311 -19.66 20.64 9.46
CA LEU A 311 -19.08 21.96 9.80
C LEU A 311 -20.00 23.12 9.32
N ALA A 312 -20.96 22.80 8.50
CA ALA A 312 -22.02 23.69 8.01
C ALA A 312 -23.24 22.85 7.66
N ASN A 313 -24.38 23.48 7.42
CA ASN A 313 -25.55 22.78 6.90
C ASN A 313 -25.29 22.31 5.45
N GLY A 314 -25.73 21.11 5.11
CA GLY A 314 -25.50 20.56 3.78
C GLY A 314 -26.41 19.38 3.47
N THR A 315 -26.28 18.89 2.24
CA THR A 315 -26.97 17.68 1.78
C THR A 315 -25.97 16.75 1.12
N ILE A 316 -25.81 15.56 1.68
CA ILE A 316 -25.08 14.48 1.02
C ILE A 316 -25.99 13.87 -0.05
N THR A 317 -25.51 13.78 -1.28
CA THR A 317 -26.23 13.14 -2.39
C THR A 317 -25.58 11.83 -2.83
N ARG A 318 -24.35 11.58 -2.36
CA ARG A 318 -23.65 10.31 -2.59
C ARG A 318 -22.56 10.10 -1.55
N GLU A 319 -22.48 8.87 -1.07
CA GLU A 319 -21.42 8.36 -0.22
C GLU A 319 -20.64 7.26 -0.97
N GLN A 320 -19.31 7.30 -0.91
CA GLN A 320 -18.40 6.35 -1.53
C GLN A 320 -17.21 6.13 -0.59
N GLY A 321 -17.47 5.50 0.54
CA GLY A 321 -16.49 5.31 1.60
C GLY A 321 -15.76 3.98 1.52
N GLY A 322 -14.61 3.89 2.19
CA GLY A 322 -13.79 2.69 2.26
C GLY A 322 -13.21 2.23 0.92
N LEU A 323 -13.09 3.13 -0.03
CA LEU A 323 -12.71 2.86 -1.41
C LEU A 323 -11.43 2.07 -1.53
N MET A 324 -11.45 1.01 -2.32
CA MET A 324 -10.25 0.33 -2.83
C MET A 324 -10.30 0.22 -4.34
N ALA A 325 -9.16 0.53 -4.97
CA ALA A 325 -8.95 0.28 -6.40
C ALA A 325 -8.37 -1.12 -6.59
N ILE A 326 -8.95 -1.89 -7.50
CA ILE A 326 -8.58 -3.27 -7.78
C ILE A 326 -8.08 -3.33 -9.22
N SER A 327 -6.77 -3.50 -9.38
CA SER A 327 -6.14 -3.60 -10.69
C SER A 327 -6.34 -4.99 -11.29
N THR A 328 -6.64 -5.05 -12.56
CA THR A 328 -6.83 -6.28 -13.33
C THR A 328 -6.01 -6.22 -14.61
N ASP A 329 -5.14 -7.17 -14.78
CA ASP A 329 -4.33 -7.32 -15.99
C ASP A 329 -5.20 -7.92 -17.12
N THR A 330 -5.27 -7.24 -18.24
CA THR A 330 -6.08 -7.67 -19.38
C THR A 330 -5.61 -8.95 -20.06
N LEU A 331 -4.35 -9.35 -19.87
CA LEU A 331 -3.81 -10.58 -20.44
C LEU A 331 -4.26 -11.83 -19.69
N THR A 332 -4.44 -11.71 -18.38
CA THR A 332 -4.71 -12.87 -17.53
C THR A 332 -6.15 -12.90 -17.03
N ARG A 333 -6.79 -11.74 -16.89
CA ARG A 333 -8.13 -11.65 -16.31
C ARG A 333 -8.80 -10.33 -16.67
N THR A 334 -10.07 -10.39 -17.06
CA THR A 334 -10.89 -9.21 -17.35
C THR A 334 -12.05 -9.03 -16.37
N ARG A 335 -12.29 -10.01 -15.52
CA ARG A 335 -13.40 -10.05 -14.56
C ARG A 335 -12.93 -10.44 -13.17
N ARG A 336 -13.68 -9.99 -12.16
CA ARG A 336 -13.54 -10.40 -10.76
C ARG A 336 -14.75 -11.21 -10.33
N THR A 337 -14.54 -12.19 -9.47
CA THR A 337 -15.61 -12.94 -8.83
C THR A 337 -15.89 -12.31 -7.47
N LEU A 338 -17.10 -11.80 -7.30
CA LEU A 338 -17.56 -11.20 -6.05
C LEU A 338 -18.54 -12.15 -5.37
N TYR A 339 -18.29 -12.41 -4.11
CA TYR A 339 -19.14 -13.20 -3.20
C TYR A 339 -19.74 -12.24 -2.18
N THR A 340 -21.04 -12.26 -2.06
CA THR A 340 -21.82 -11.41 -1.12
C THR A 340 -22.96 -12.22 -0.51
N GLU A 341 -23.75 -11.60 0.35
CA GLU A 341 -24.97 -12.24 0.86
C GLU A 341 -25.99 -12.52 -0.25
N GLU A 342 -25.99 -11.74 -1.33
CA GLU A 342 -26.84 -11.99 -2.51
C GLU A 342 -26.37 -13.15 -3.40
N GLY A 343 -25.22 -13.76 -3.11
CA GLY A 343 -24.63 -14.84 -3.91
C GLY A 343 -23.34 -14.42 -4.65
N VAL A 344 -23.06 -15.11 -5.76
CA VAL A 344 -21.81 -14.97 -6.51
C VAL A 344 -22.07 -14.29 -7.85
N LYS A 345 -21.30 -13.25 -8.15
CA LYS A 345 -21.35 -12.55 -9.44
C LYS A 345 -19.95 -12.39 -10.04
N GLN A 346 -19.83 -12.58 -11.34
CA GLN A 346 -18.62 -12.25 -12.09
C GLN A 346 -18.79 -10.93 -12.82
N LEU A 347 -18.02 -9.92 -12.44
CA LEU A 347 -18.14 -8.57 -12.93
C LEU A 347 -16.83 -8.09 -13.54
N ASP A 348 -16.94 -7.36 -14.64
CA ASP A 348 -15.81 -6.70 -15.28
C ASP A 348 -15.59 -5.26 -14.73
N GLY A 349 -16.52 -4.78 -13.91
CA GLY A 349 -16.47 -3.44 -13.30
C GLY A 349 -16.79 -2.28 -14.24
N THR A 350 -17.21 -2.55 -15.48
CA THR A 350 -17.60 -1.50 -16.44
C THR A 350 -18.84 -0.74 -15.97
N GLN A 351 -19.81 -1.49 -15.44
CA GLN A 351 -21.04 -0.97 -14.86
C GLN A 351 -20.90 -0.96 -13.34
N LEU A 352 -21.35 0.13 -12.70
CA LEU A 352 -21.45 0.17 -11.26
C LEU A 352 -22.58 -0.76 -10.81
N THR A 353 -22.24 -1.78 -10.06
CA THR A 353 -23.18 -2.77 -9.51
C THR A 353 -23.25 -2.59 -8.01
N THR A 354 -24.44 -2.47 -7.47
CA THR A 354 -24.70 -2.37 -6.03
C THR A 354 -25.16 -3.71 -5.48
N PHE A 355 -24.89 -3.94 -4.18
CA PHE A 355 -25.23 -5.13 -3.42
C PHE A 355 -25.83 -4.70 -2.09
N GLU A 356 -26.96 -5.29 -1.72
CA GLU A 356 -27.54 -5.14 -0.38
C GLU A 356 -26.83 -6.10 0.57
N THR A 357 -25.67 -5.70 1.05
CA THR A 357 -24.76 -6.52 1.86
C THR A 357 -23.86 -5.64 2.73
N ASN A 358 -23.39 -6.20 3.82
CA ASN A 358 -22.38 -5.58 4.68
C ASN A 358 -21.02 -6.32 4.62
N TRP A 359 -20.87 -7.29 3.71
CA TRP A 359 -19.61 -7.94 3.43
C TRP A 359 -19.48 -8.31 1.96
N VAL A 360 -18.27 -8.34 1.48
CA VAL A 360 -17.92 -8.84 0.16
C VAL A 360 -16.60 -9.57 0.22
N ASN A 361 -16.46 -10.66 -0.53
CA ASN A 361 -15.16 -11.25 -0.82
C ASN A 361 -14.90 -11.17 -2.32
N ILE A 362 -13.67 -10.83 -2.68
CA ILE A 362 -13.22 -10.73 -4.08
C ILE A 362 -12.23 -11.85 -4.35
N ASP A 363 -12.56 -12.71 -5.31
CA ASP A 363 -11.73 -13.80 -5.84
C ASP A 363 -11.26 -14.83 -4.78
N ASN A 364 -11.95 -15.00 -3.68
CA ASN A 364 -11.47 -15.77 -2.53
C ASN A 364 -10.08 -15.35 -2.03
N ALA A 365 -9.78 -14.06 -2.11
CA ALA A 365 -8.48 -13.50 -1.75
C ALA A 365 -8.57 -12.25 -0.85
N LEU A 366 -9.61 -11.44 -1.02
CA LEU A 366 -9.82 -10.22 -0.26
C LEU A 366 -11.22 -10.20 0.31
N GLY A 367 -11.33 -10.25 1.63
CA GLY A 367 -12.56 -10.03 2.37
C GLY A 367 -12.68 -8.58 2.83
N ILE A 368 -13.89 -8.02 2.76
CA ILE A 368 -14.21 -6.69 3.29
C ILE A 368 -15.51 -6.79 4.06
N VAL A 369 -15.51 -6.27 5.28
CA VAL A 369 -16.67 -6.26 6.18
C VAL A 369 -16.92 -4.84 6.66
N ALA A 370 -18.18 -4.40 6.56
CA ALA A 370 -18.63 -3.08 7.00
C ALA A 370 -19.97 -3.20 7.74
N PRO A 371 -19.97 -3.58 9.02
CA PRO A 371 -21.14 -4.08 9.74
C PRO A 371 -22.28 -3.06 9.83
N ASN A 372 -21.95 -1.77 9.81
CA ASN A 372 -22.91 -0.69 9.91
C ASN A 372 -23.48 -0.23 8.57
N ASN A 373 -22.95 -0.77 7.47
CA ASN A 373 -23.38 -0.42 6.13
C ASN A 373 -24.34 -1.49 5.60
N LYS A 374 -25.33 -1.05 4.85
CA LYS A 374 -26.33 -1.93 4.25
C LYS A 374 -26.07 -2.19 2.78
N LYS A 375 -25.24 -1.36 2.17
CA LYS A 375 -24.99 -1.39 0.73
C LYS A 375 -23.52 -1.20 0.41
N MET A 376 -23.03 -2.03 -0.52
CA MET A 376 -21.72 -1.93 -1.14
C MET A 376 -21.88 -1.74 -2.65
N ALA A 377 -20.85 -1.26 -3.33
CA ALA A 377 -20.86 -1.14 -4.78
C ALA A 377 -19.49 -1.51 -5.39
N PHE A 378 -19.52 -2.15 -6.57
CA PHE A 378 -18.34 -2.47 -7.35
C PHE A 378 -18.50 -1.96 -8.78
N GLY A 379 -17.47 -1.31 -9.32
CA GLY A 379 -17.51 -0.80 -10.69
C GLY A 379 -16.58 0.37 -10.93
N ASP A 380 -17.05 1.37 -11.67
CA ASP A 380 -16.32 2.59 -12.03
C ASP A 380 -14.93 2.26 -12.64
N ARG A 381 -14.90 1.26 -13.54
CA ARG A 381 -13.67 0.80 -14.17
C ARG A 381 -12.99 1.92 -14.95
N ALA A 382 -11.74 2.18 -14.62
CA ALA A 382 -10.86 2.98 -15.43
C ALA A 382 -9.94 2.06 -16.26
N ASN A 383 -9.67 2.44 -17.49
CA ASN A 383 -8.72 1.78 -18.35
C ASN A 383 -7.45 2.63 -18.43
N ASN A 384 -6.35 2.08 -17.93
CA ASN A 384 -5.01 2.65 -18.06
C ASN A 384 -4.18 1.69 -18.88
N ASN A 385 -4.26 1.86 -20.19
CA ASN A 385 -3.60 0.96 -21.13
C ASN A 385 -4.06 -0.50 -20.89
N SER A 386 -3.16 -1.41 -20.60
CA SER A 386 -3.48 -2.82 -20.40
C SER A 386 -3.95 -3.18 -18.99
N VAL A 387 -4.03 -2.24 -18.08
CA VAL A 387 -4.55 -2.48 -16.73
C VAL A 387 -5.90 -1.80 -16.55
N LEU A 388 -6.88 -2.63 -16.23
CA LEU A 388 -8.20 -2.19 -15.82
C LEU A 388 -8.19 -1.99 -14.30
N THR A 389 -8.69 -0.87 -13.84
CA THR A 389 -8.83 -0.60 -12.42
C THR A 389 -10.29 -0.40 -12.09
N SER A 390 -10.88 -1.38 -11.41
CA SER A 390 -12.22 -1.31 -10.85
C SER A 390 -12.16 -0.82 -9.40
N LYS A 391 -13.27 -0.35 -8.88
CA LYS A 391 -13.35 0.16 -7.50
C LYS A 391 -14.39 -0.62 -6.72
N ILE A 392 -14.07 -0.93 -5.49
CA ILE A 392 -15.01 -1.42 -4.48
C ILE A 392 -15.27 -0.30 -3.47
N TYR A 393 -16.53 -0.07 -3.17
CA TYR A 393 -17.00 0.89 -2.18
C TYR A 393 -17.72 0.12 -1.07
N PRO A 394 -17.05 -0.18 0.05
CA PRO A 394 -17.66 -0.86 1.20
C PRO A 394 -18.77 -0.06 1.87
N ALA A 395 -18.75 1.27 1.76
CA ALA A 395 -19.82 2.14 2.18
C ALA A 395 -20.33 2.91 0.95
N TYR A 396 -21.53 2.57 0.48
CA TYR A 396 -22.12 3.19 -0.71
C TYR A 396 -23.56 3.57 -0.47
N ASP A 397 -23.87 4.85 -0.68
CA ASP A 397 -25.27 5.32 -0.65
C ASP A 397 -25.46 6.46 -1.66
N THR A 398 -26.65 6.50 -2.27
CA THR A 398 -27.07 7.55 -3.20
C THR A 398 -28.36 8.24 -2.75
N GLN A 399 -28.87 7.90 -1.57
CA GLN A 399 -30.01 8.60 -1.00
C GLN A 399 -29.56 9.96 -0.46
N SER A 400 -30.32 10.99 -0.86
CA SER A 400 -30.06 12.34 -0.36
C SER A 400 -30.40 12.41 1.11
N ARG A 401 -29.47 12.89 1.93
CA ARG A 401 -29.66 13.16 3.37
C ARG A 401 -29.11 14.53 3.73
N ALA A 402 -29.98 15.35 4.34
CA ALA A 402 -29.57 16.62 4.90
C ALA A 402 -28.82 16.40 6.23
N PHE A 403 -27.94 17.32 6.54
CA PHE A 403 -27.24 17.37 7.83
C PHE A 403 -27.08 18.83 8.27
N GLU A 404 -26.96 19.04 9.56
CA GLU A 404 -26.77 20.35 10.19
C GLU A 404 -25.35 20.51 10.72
N ASN A 405 -24.95 21.74 10.93
CA ASN A 405 -23.69 22.06 11.60
C ASN A 405 -23.65 21.41 12.99
N GLY A 406 -22.54 20.76 13.32
CA GLY A 406 -22.29 20.08 14.59
C GLY A 406 -22.96 18.70 14.73
N THR A 407 -23.73 18.24 13.72
CA THR A 407 -24.33 16.90 13.79
C THR A 407 -23.39 15.82 13.26
N VAL A 408 -23.51 14.61 13.83
CA VAL A 408 -22.81 13.44 13.32
C VAL A 408 -23.45 13.02 12.00
N VAL A 409 -22.65 13.00 10.95
CA VAL A 409 -23.05 12.61 9.60
C VAL A 409 -22.85 11.12 9.39
N ASP A 410 -21.70 10.60 9.86
CA ASP A 410 -21.32 9.21 9.71
C ASP A 410 -20.28 8.77 10.75
N HIS A 411 -20.23 7.47 11.03
CA HIS A 411 -19.19 6.83 11.85
C HIS A 411 -19.02 5.37 11.41
N ARG A 412 -18.19 5.15 10.40
CA ARG A 412 -18.02 3.85 9.74
C ARG A 412 -16.99 2.99 10.45
N ASN A 413 -17.23 1.68 10.37
CA ASN A 413 -16.29 0.63 10.76
C ASN A 413 -16.11 -0.26 9.53
N ILE A 414 -14.90 -0.38 9.01
CA ILE A 414 -14.61 -1.23 7.86
C ILE A 414 -13.36 -2.06 8.17
N VAL A 415 -13.44 -3.35 7.94
CA VAL A 415 -12.32 -4.27 8.14
C VAL A 415 -12.01 -4.98 6.83
N TYR A 416 -10.76 -4.93 6.46
CA TYR A 416 -10.22 -5.55 5.25
C TYR A 416 -9.38 -6.75 5.67
N TYR A 417 -9.58 -7.90 5.01
CA TYR A 417 -8.87 -9.16 5.28
C TYR A 417 -8.18 -9.63 4.01
N SER A 418 -6.89 -9.83 4.06
CA SER A 418 -6.17 -10.44 2.93
C SER A 418 -6.05 -11.95 3.09
N ASN A 419 -5.95 -12.64 1.96
CA ASN A 419 -5.73 -14.09 1.90
C ASN A 419 -6.84 -14.91 2.59
N VAL A 420 -8.09 -14.49 2.44
CA VAL A 420 -9.27 -15.18 2.98
C VAL A 420 -10.27 -15.48 1.87
N ASP A 421 -10.94 -16.62 1.97
CA ASP A 421 -12.04 -16.98 1.09
C ASP A 421 -13.37 -16.35 1.52
N ALA A 422 -14.41 -16.56 0.72
CA ALA A 422 -15.74 -16.04 0.97
C ALA A 422 -16.39 -16.61 2.24
N ALA A 423 -16.16 -17.88 2.54
CA ALA A 423 -16.72 -18.53 3.73
C ALA A 423 -16.10 -17.94 5.01
N THR A 424 -14.78 -17.75 4.99
CA THR A 424 -14.04 -17.09 6.07
C THR A 424 -14.49 -15.65 6.23
N THR A 425 -14.64 -14.88 5.14
CA THR A 425 -15.13 -13.49 5.20
C THR A 425 -16.51 -13.41 5.84
N ARG A 426 -17.41 -14.31 5.48
CA ARG A 426 -18.74 -14.38 6.08
C ARG A 426 -18.68 -14.70 7.58
N SER A 427 -17.81 -15.61 7.98
CA SER A 427 -17.57 -15.91 9.40
C SER A 427 -17.01 -14.71 10.16
N MET A 428 -16.04 -13.98 9.56
CA MET A 428 -15.50 -12.74 10.15
C MET A 428 -16.59 -11.69 10.31
N ASN A 429 -17.47 -11.53 9.32
CA ASN A 429 -18.62 -10.63 9.42
C ASN A 429 -19.53 -10.98 10.60
N ALA A 430 -19.82 -12.26 10.80
CA ALA A 430 -20.68 -12.73 11.91
C ALA A 430 -20.02 -12.52 13.29
N GLY A 431 -18.70 -12.57 13.37
CA GLY A 431 -17.93 -12.40 14.61
C GLY A 431 -17.51 -10.96 14.94
N LEU A 432 -17.75 -10.00 14.04
CA LEU A 432 -17.35 -8.61 14.23
C LEU A 432 -18.31 -7.89 15.15
N VAL A 433 -17.77 -7.09 16.10
CA VAL A 433 -18.56 -6.30 17.05
C VAL A 433 -18.29 -4.82 16.83
N ALA A 434 -19.23 -4.10 16.26
CA ALA A 434 -19.19 -2.65 16.18
C ALA A 434 -19.52 -2.04 17.56
N LEU A 435 -18.70 -1.13 18.02
CA LEU A 435 -18.79 -0.57 19.39
C LEU A 435 -19.44 0.82 19.43
N ARG A 436 -19.75 1.41 18.30
CA ARG A 436 -20.23 2.79 18.20
C ARG A 436 -21.41 3.11 19.12
N ASP A 437 -22.35 2.17 19.24
CA ASP A 437 -23.57 2.35 20.06
C ASP A 437 -23.32 2.03 21.56
N LEU A 438 -22.12 1.52 21.87
CA LEU A 438 -21.67 1.20 23.24
C LEU A 438 -20.69 2.23 23.79
N LEU A 439 -20.22 3.14 22.95
CA LEU A 439 -19.23 4.15 23.27
C LEU A 439 -19.90 5.54 23.42
N PRO A 440 -19.28 6.47 24.15
CA PRO A 440 -19.75 7.86 24.20
C PRO A 440 -19.75 8.52 22.83
N GLU A 441 -20.56 9.55 22.67
CA GLU A 441 -20.52 10.40 21.47
C GLU A 441 -19.10 10.91 21.18
N GLY A 442 -18.70 10.90 19.92
CA GLY A 442 -17.36 11.28 19.49
C GLY A 442 -16.33 10.15 19.56
N TRP A 443 -16.72 8.96 20.03
CA TRP A 443 -15.91 7.77 19.96
C TRP A 443 -16.47 6.81 18.91
N ASN A 444 -15.56 6.08 18.26
CA ASN A 444 -15.91 4.95 17.40
C ASN A 444 -14.95 3.79 17.68
N GLY A 445 -15.42 2.56 17.47
CA GLY A 445 -14.60 1.39 17.72
C GLY A 445 -15.19 0.10 17.15
N VAL A 446 -14.32 -0.90 17.07
CA VAL A 446 -14.67 -2.24 16.59
C VAL A 446 -13.78 -3.30 17.24
N ILE A 447 -14.35 -4.47 17.49
CA ILE A 447 -13.60 -5.70 17.75
C ILE A 447 -13.73 -6.56 16.52
N ALA A 448 -12.60 -6.93 15.93
CA ALA A 448 -12.49 -7.80 14.77
C ALA A 448 -11.65 -9.03 15.12
N ALA A 449 -11.98 -10.19 14.57
CA ALA A 449 -11.16 -11.38 14.68
C ALA A 449 -10.44 -11.64 13.35
N ASP A 450 -9.28 -12.25 13.40
CA ASP A 450 -8.65 -12.85 12.22
C ASP A 450 -9.03 -14.33 12.07
N PRO A 451 -8.63 -15.01 10.98
CA PRO A 451 -8.92 -16.43 10.78
C PRO A 451 -8.34 -17.35 11.86
N ASP A 452 -7.26 -16.94 12.53
CA ASP A 452 -6.63 -17.67 13.64
C ASP A 452 -7.36 -17.42 14.98
N SER A 453 -8.53 -16.76 14.94
CA SER A 453 -9.35 -16.39 16.09
C SER A 453 -8.70 -15.40 17.07
N VAL A 454 -7.66 -14.74 16.67
CA VAL A 454 -7.09 -13.61 17.41
C VAL A 454 -8.00 -12.41 17.25
N ARG A 455 -8.35 -11.77 18.37
CA ARG A 455 -9.23 -10.60 18.38
C ARG A 455 -8.44 -9.33 18.55
N TYR A 456 -8.78 -8.36 17.72
CA TYR A 456 -8.20 -7.03 17.71
C TYR A 456 -9.26 -6.00 18.05
N LEU A 457 -8.94 -5.12 18.98
CA LEU A 457 -9.76 -3.97 19.32
C LEU A 457 -9.10 -2.72 18.74
N LEU A 458 -9.87 -1.92 18.01
CA LEU A 458 -9.52 -0.53 17.75
C LEU A 458 -10.64 0.36 18.26
N MET A 459 -10.30 1.34 19.08
CA MET A 459 -11.18 2.44 19.46
C MET A 459 -10.46 3.77 19.24
N SER A 460 -11.18 4.76 18.79
CA SER A 460 -10.63 6.09 18.57
C SER A 460 -11.51 7.16 19.16
N ASN A 461 -10.88 8.14 19.80
CA ASN A 461 -11.52 9.34 20.32
C ASN A 461 -11.42 10.46 19.27
N PHE A 462 -12.54 10.87 18.73
CA PHE A 462 -12.63 11.92 17.72
C PHE A 462 -13.15 13.26 18.29
N CYS A 463 -13.35 13.34 19.61
CA CYS A 463 -13.91 14.51 20.28
C CYS A 463 -13.14 14.88 21.57
N SER A 464 -13.69 15.81 22.33
CA SER A 464 -13.09 16.26 23.62
C SER A 464 -13.38 15.33 24.81
N VAL A 465 -14.24 14.31 24.67
CA VAL A 465 -14.58 13.37 25.74
C VAL A 465 -13.50 12.34 25.91
N GLN A 466 -12.62 12.52 26.88
CA GLN A 466 -11.40 11.71 27.04
C GLN A 466 -11.62 10.30 27.57
N LYS A 467 -12.78 9.97 28.11
CA LYS A 467 -13.04 8.65 28.73
C LYS A 467 -14.18 7.94 28.05
N ALA A 468 -13.93 6.68 27.72
CA ALA A 468 -14.96 5.74 27.29
C ALA A 468 -14.95 4.52 28.19
N THR A 469 -16.13 4.05 28.58
CA THR A 469 -16.30 2.82 29.33
C THR A 469 -17.02 1.80 28.49
N LEU A 470 -16.39 0.67 28.28
CA LEU A 470 -16.93 -0.45 27.52
C LEU A 470 -17.46 -1.51 28.47
N LYS A 471 -18.74 -1.87 28.36
CA LYS A 471 -19.42 -2.86 29.22
C LYS A 471 -19.95 -4.01 28.39
N GLY A 472 -19.89 -5.23 28.94
CA GLY A 472 -20.66 -6.37 28.44
C GLY A 472 -20.20 -6.96 27.13
N VAL A 473 -18.99 -6.73 26.65
CA VAL A 473 -18.49 -7.28 25.39
C VAL A 473 -18.07 -8.75 25.46
N GLY A 474 -18.14 -9.38 26.63
CA GLY A 474 -17.89 -10.82 26.80
C GLY A 474 -16.48 -11.31 26.41
N THR A 475 -15.52 -10.42 26.36
CA THR A 475 -14.13 -10.72 25.99
C THR A 475 -13.16 -10.20 27.03
N SER A 476 -12.15 -11.01 27.40
CA SER A 476 -11.00 -10.48 28.10
C SER A 476 -10.17 -9.64 27.13
N LEU A 477 -9.89 -8.40 27.49
CA LEU A 477 -9.00 -7.51 26.75
C LEU A 477 -7.60 -7.62 27.34
N GLY A 478 -6.61 -7.88 26.50
CA GLY A 478 -5.18 -7.81 26.87
C GLY A 478 -4.73 -6.37 27.14
N ALA A 479 -3.48 -6.20 27.56
CA ALA A 479 -2.90 -4.87 27.67
C ALA A 479 -2.89 -4.19 26.28
N PRO A 480 -3.29 -2.90 26.20
CA PRO A 480 -3.27 -2.20 24.93
C PRO A 480 -1.83 -1.98 24.46
N VAL A 481 -1.62 -2.16 23.18
CA VAL A 481 -0.31 -2.00 22.53
C VAL A 481 -0.07 -0.57 22.06
N PHE A 482 -1.11 0.26 22.07
CA PHE A 482 -1.07 1.64 21.60
C PHE A 482 -0.60 2.59 22.71
N PRO A 483 0.26 3.60 22.45
CA PRO A 483 0.87 4.45 23.47
C PRO A 483 -0.07 5.50 24.05
N VAL A 484 -1.34 5.21 24.19
CA VAL A 484 -2.29 6.10 24.84
C VAL A 484 -2.49 5.68 26.27
N ALA A 485 -2.53 6.64 27.17
CA ALA A 485 -2.75 6.42 28.58
C ALA A 485 -4.05 5.65 28.82
N THR A 486 -3.97 4.34 28.90
CA THR A 486 -5.12 3.47 29.09
C THR A 486 -5.07 2.87 30.47
N LYS A 487 -6.12 3.05 31.22
CA LYS A 487 -6.31 2.38 32.49
C LYS A 487 -7.34 1.27 32.32
N ILE A 488 -6.89 0.02 32.30
CA ILE A 488 -7.78 -1.14 32.37
C ILE A 488 -8.01 -1.45 33.85
N GLN A 489 -9.24 -1.48 34.29
CA GLN A 489 -9.61 -1.91 35.64
C GLN A 489 -10.33 -3.25 35.57
N GLY A 490 -9.70 -4.31 36.13
CA GLY A 490 -10.30 -5.64 36.31
C GLY A 490 -9.67 -6.74 35.46
N SER A 491 -9.66 -7.97 35.95
CA SER A 491 -9.01 -9.13 35.35
C SER A 491 -9.95 -10.08 34.60
N GLU A 492 -11.27 -9.97 34.78
CA GLU A 492 -12.29 -10.64 33.96
C GLU A 492 -13.34 -9.57 33.61
N VAL A 493 -13.26 -9.01 32.45
CA VAL A 493 -13.75 -7.67 32.24
C VAL A 493 -15.20 -7.68 31.76
N ALA A 494 -16.10 -7.57 32.71
CA ALA A 494 -17.46 -7.08 32.44
C ALA A 494 -17.46 -5.56 32.06
N GLU A 495 -16.42 -4.82 32.44
CA GLU A 495 -16.30 -3.39 32.21
C GLU A 495 -14.83 -2.98 32.10
N ALA A 496 -14.47 -2.21 31.05
CA ALA A 496 -13.16 -1.59 30.89
C ALA A 496 -13.32 -0.10 30.63
N THR A 497 -12.50 0.70 31.31
CA THR A 497 -12.44 2.15 31.08
C THR A 497 -11.19 2.48 30.30
N PHE A 498 -11.36 3.19 29.20
CA PHE A 498 -10.31 3.65 28.32
C PHE A 498 -10.20 5.17 28.39
N VAL A 499 -8.98 5.66 28.32
CA VAL A 499 -8.69 7.09 28.30
C VAL A 499 -7.85 7.37 27.07
N ALA A 500 -8.32 8.24 26.22
CA ALA A 500 -7.58 8.73 25.06
C ALA A 500 -7.83 10.22 24.89
N GLU A 501 -6.80 10.98 24.58
CA GLU A 501 -6.93 12.36 24.16
C GLU A 501 -7.64 12.44 22.80
N GLN A 502 -8.13 13.62 22.44
CA GLN A 502 -8.75 13.84 21.14
C GLN A 502 -7.79 13.47 20.01
N ASN A 503 -8.30 12.81 18.98
CA ASN A 503 -7.55 12.29 17.84
C ASN A 503 -6.52 11.20 18.19
N ASN A 504 -6.72 10.48 19.29
CA ASN A 504 -5.93 9.31 19.66
C ASN A 504 -6.78 8.04 19.66
N SER A 505 -6.11 6.90 19.53
CA SER A 505 -6.73 5.59 19.49
C SER A 505 -6.21 4.68 20.58
N VAL A 506 -6.97 3.62 20.86
CA VAL A 506 -6.58 2.46 21.66
C VAL A 506 -6.67 1.25 20.73
N ALA A 507 -5.58 0.50 20.62
CA ALA A 507 -5.51 -0.71 19.81
C ALA A 507 -4.86 -1.88 20.58
#